data_4856c671efa17722493e2a35ea2a84ee
#
_entry.id   4856c671efa17722493e2a35ea2a84ee
#
_cell.length_a   1.000
_cell.length_b   1.000
_cell.length_c   1.000
_cell.angle_alpha   90.00
_cell.angle_beta   90.00
_cell.angle_gamma   90.00
#
_symmetry.space_group_name_H-M   'P 1'
#
loop_
_entity.id
_entity.type
_entity.pdbx_description
1 polymer ?
#
loop_
_entity_poly.entity_id
_entity_poly.type
_entity_poly.pdbx_seq_one_letter_code
_entity_poly.pdbx_strand_id
1 'polypeptide(L)'
;MWAIVINPISGGGRGAVLGREVAGYFASKKLSYSIITATSSPKLRSNLVEFLDSNIRSVEGVISVGGDGLAHLVMQVVVPRRIPFSVVAGGTGNDFLRATGWDLNGVVEQLDAVTTRTPKPIDLGLVDSEWFGAILSTGFDSVVNEKANTLKWPKGPMKYNLAIAMELPKFKPLRYEIELDGQSIETEAMLIAIGNGNSYGGGMKVCPDADMSDGLFDVMVLRPVSKLEFLRVFPKVFSGKHIDHPQVDIYRTAKVSLHADAIAYTDGERIGGLPVRAECMAGAGLSWTP
;
A
#
# COMPACT_ATOMS: atom_id res chain seq x y z
N MET A 1 10.14 -15.54 -19.36
CA MET A 1 10.22 -14.13 -19.84
C MET A 1 9.65 -13.21 -18.75
N TRP A 2 10.25 -12.04 -18.51
CA TRP A 2 9.86 -11.08 -17.47
C TRP A 2 9.11 -9.89 -18.05
N ALA A 3 8.17 -9.32 -17.30
CA ALA A 3 7.56 -8.04 -17.61
C ALA A 3 8.12 -6.95 -16.66
N ILE A 4 8.70 -5.90 -17.23
CA ILE A 4 9.18 -4.74 -16.44
C ILE A 4 8.22 -3.59 -16.70
N VAL A 5 7.37 -3.31 -15.73
CA VAL A 5 6.35 -2.25 -15.79
C VAL A 5 6.92 -0.98 -15.17
N ILE A 6 7.04 0.08 -15.97
CA ILE A 6 7.73 1.30 -15.55
C ILE A 6 6.79 2.50 -15.59
N ASN A 7 6.74 3.25 -14.48
CA ASN A 7 6.22 4.61 -14.47
C ASN A 7 7.40 5.60 -14.49
N PRO A 8 7.76 6.14 -15.67
CA PRO A 8 8.97 6.94 -15.82
C PRO A 8 8.96 8.27 -15.06
N ILE A 9 7.78 8.80 -14.73
CA ILE A 9 7.64 10.10 -14.04
C ILE A 9 7.57 9.96 -12.51
N SER A 10 7.49 8.73 -11.98
CA SER A 10 7.44 8.53 -10.53
C SER A 10 8.70 9.07 -9.84
N GLY A 11 8.51 9.59 -8.61
CA GLY A 11 9.60 10.16 -7.82
C GLY A 11 10.37 11.28 -8.52
N GLY A 12 9.67 12.10 -9.34
CA GLY A 12 10.30 13.20 -10.09
C GLY A 12 11.25 12.76 -11.21
N GLY A 13 10.99 11.59 -11.80
CA GLY A 13 11.82 11.01 -12.88
C GLY A 13 12.74 9.86 -12.42
N ARG A 14 12.77 9.56 -11.12
CA ARG A 14 13.54 8.42 -10.58
C ARG A 14 13.12 7.09 -11.21
N GLY A 15 11.81 6.92 -11.51
CA GLY A 15 11.30 5.72 -12.17
C GLY A 15 11.94 5.44 -13.53
N ALA A 16 12.25 6.48 -14.32
CA ALA A 16 12.97 6.30 -15.59
C ALA A 16 14.43 5.86 -15.40
N VAL A 17 15.09 6.34 -14.34
CA VAL A 17 16.49 5.94 -14.03
C VAL A 17 16.51 4.49 -13.58
N LEU A 18 15.68 4.14 -12.59
CA LEU A 18 15.58 2.78 -12.06
C LEU A 18 15.10 1.78 -13.14
N GLY A 19 14.19 2.19 -14.02
CA GLY A 19 13.74 1.35 -15.14
C GLY A 19 14.88 0.95 -16.08
N ARG A 20 15.80 1.88 -16.36
CA ARG A 20 17.02 1.56 -17.14
C ARG A 20 17.98 0.64 -16.37
N GLU A 21 18.14 0.85 -15.08
CA GLU A 21 18.98 0.01 -14.21
C GLU A 21 18.45 -1.43 -14.18
N VAL A 22 17.14 -1.61 -13.93
CA VAL A 22 16.48 -2.91 -13.95
C VAL A 22 16.62 -3.59 -15.32
N ALA A 23 16.32 -2.88 -16.42
CA ALA A 23 16.47 -3.43 -17.77
C ALA A 23 17.93 -3.83 -18.08
N GLY A 24 18.89 -2.99 -17.67
CA GLY A 24 20.33 -3.28 -17.82
C GLY A 24 20.76 -4.53 -17.04
N TYR A 25 20.22 -4.71 -15.83
CA TYR A 25 20.46 -5.92 -15.03
C TYR A 25 19.97 -7.18 -15.78
N PHE A 26 18.72 -7.20 -16.25
CA PHE A 26 18.16 -8.33 -16.98
C PHE A 26 18.93 -8.62 -18.27
N ALA A 27 19.33 -7.58 -19.01
CA ALA A 27 20.16 -7.71 -20.20
C ALA A 27 21.54 -8.33 -19.90
N SER A 28 22.20 -7.89 -18.81
CA SER A 28 23.49 -8.43 -18.37
C SER A 28 23.46 -9.91 -18.03
N LYS A 29 22.33 -10.36 -17.45
CA LYS A 29 22.07 -11.78 -17.11
C LYS A 29 21.54 -12.59 -18.30
N LYS A 30 21.36 -11.96 -19.49
CA LYS A 30 20.76 -12.57 -20.69
C LYS A 30 19.36 -13.14 -20.45
N LEU A 31 18.60 -12.54 -19.54
CA LEU A 31 17.22 -12.90 -19.26
C LEU A 31 16.29 -12.23 -20.26
N SER A 32 15.30 -12.96 -20.77
CA SER A 32 14.29 -12.42 -21.67
C SER A 32 13.30 -11.53 -20.91
N TYR A 33 13.10 -10.29 -21.37
CA TYR A 33 12.15 -9.35 -20.75
C TYR A 33 11.47 -8.45 -21.78
N SER A 34 10.34 -7.88 -21.39
CA SER A 34 9.64 -6.82 -22.11
C SER A 34 9.39 -5.63 -21.19
N ILE A 35 9.61 -4.42 -21.72
CA ILE A 35 9.31 -3.18 -21.01
C ILE A 35 7.87 -2.76 -21.34
N ILE A 36 7.06 -2.52 -20.30
CA ILE A 36 5.68 -2.06 -20.41
C ILE A 36 5.59 -0.68 -19.78
N THR A 37 5.23 0.31 -20.59
CA THR A 37 5.01 1.70 -20.14
C THR A 37 3.85 2.31 -20.90
N ALA A 38 3.27 3.37 -20.36
CA ALA A 38 2.21 4.14 -21.02
C ALA A 38 2.12 5.56 -20.46
N THR A 39 1.36 6.42 -21.14
CA THR A 39 1.13 7.82 -20.74
C THR A 39 0.02 7.99 -19.70
N SER A 40 -0.75 6.93 -19.42
CA SER A 40 -1.83 6.93 -18.43
C SER A 40 -1.98 5.57 -17.75
N SER A 41 -2.48 5.55 -16.50
CA SER A 41 -2.71 4.32 -15.75
C SER A 41 -3.67 3.35 -16.43
N PRO A 42 -4.83 3.77 -17.02
CA PRO A 42 -5.71 2.85 -17.74
C PRO A 42 -5.03 2.20 -18.94
N LYS A 43 -4.24 2.96 -19.71
CA LYS A 43 -3.50 2.41 -20.84
C LYS A 43 -2.39 1.45 -20.40
N LEU A 44 -1.70 1.79 -19.31
CA LEU A 44 -0.68 0.92 -18.74
C LEU A 44 -1.28 -0.42 -18.28
N ARG A 45 -2.42 -0.37 -17.59
CA ARG A 45 -3.17 -1.56 -17.18
C ARG A 45 -3.56 -2.42 -18.39
N SER A 46 -4.13 -1.81 -19.45
CA SER A 46 -4.51 -2.51 -20.68
C SER A 46 -3.31 -3.19 -21.34
N ASN A 47 -2.17 -2.47 -21.47
CA ASN A 47 -0.96 -3.01 -22.06
C ASN A 47 -0.40 -4.20 -21.25
N LEU A 48 -0.44 -4.09 -19.90
CA LEU A 48 0.00 -5.18 -19.02
C LEU A 48 -0.90 -6.41 -19.15
N VAL A 49 -2.22 -6.23 -19.16
CA VAL A 49 -3.20 -7.31 -19.35
C VAL A 49 -2.96 -8.02 -20.69
N GLU A 50 -2.88 -7.28 -21.78
CA GLU A 50 -2.65 -7.83 -23.13
C GLU A 50 -1.33 -8.61 -23.20
N PHE A 51 -0.27 -8.07 -22.60
CA PHE A 51 1.02 -8.75 -22.56
C PHE A 51 0.95 -10.06 -21.76
N LEU A 52 0.34 -10.03 -20.55
CA LEU A 52 0.26 -11.21 -19.71
C LEU A 52 -0.63 -12.29 -20.32
N ASP A 53 -1.78 -11.91 -20.87
CA ASP A 53 -2.69 -12.88 -21.52
C ASP A 53 -2.06 -13.54 -22.74
N SER A 54 -1.26 -12.79 -23.51
CA SER A 54 -0.51 -13.32 -24.66
C SER A 54 0.66 -14.21 -24.28
N ASN A 55 1.19 -14.07 -23.05
CA ASN A 55 2.43 -14.74 -22.63
C ASN A 55 2.26 -15.57 -21.34
N ILE A 56 1.04 -15.87 -20.92
CA ILE A 56 0.71 -16.47 -19.62
C ILE A 56 1.51 -17.74 -19.29
N ARG A 57 1.88 -18.54 -20.30
CA ARG A 57 2.65 -19.77 -20.09
C ARG A 57 4.16 -19.57 -19.98
N SER A 58 4.67 -18.40 -20.31
CA SER A 58 6.10 -18.10 -20.40
C SER A 58 6.55 -16.98 -19.47
N VAL A 59 5.60 -16.26 -18.83
CA VAL A 59 5.91 -15.20 -17.87
C VAL A 59 6.41 -15.83 -16.56
N GLU A 60 7.58 -15.43 -16.13
CA GLU A 60 8.22 -15.83 -14.88
C GLU A 60 7.84 -14.90 -13.73
N GLY A 61 7.58 -13.61 -14.04
CA GLY A 61 7.16 -12.62 -13.07
C GLY A 61 7.08 -11.21 -13.63
N VAL A 62 6.61 -10.30 -12.79
CA VAL A 62 6.43 -8.87 -13.11
C VAL A 62 7.26 -8.04 -12.15
N ILE A 63 8.07 -7.11 -12.68
CA ILE A 63 8.79 -6.10 -11.89
C ILE A 63 8.10 -4.76 -12.07
N SER A 64 7.53 -4.23 -11.00
CA SER A 64 6.92 -2.90 -10.95
C SER A 64 7.96 -1.86 -10.56
N VAL A 65 8.33 -0.95 -11.46
CA VAL A 65 9.30 0.12 -11.21
C VAL A 65 8.59 1.45 -11.07
N GLY A 66 8.29 1.84 -9.83
CA GLY A 66 7.50 3.03 -9.56
C GLY A 66 7.19 3.24 -8.10
N GLY A 67 6.12 3.98 -7.79
CA GLY A 67 5.58 4.16 -6.44
C GLY A 67 4.38 3.26 -6.16
N ASP A 68 3.76 3.48 -5.00
CA ASP A 68 2.66 2.67 -4.48
C ASP A 68 1.47 2.55 -5.45
N GLY A 69 1.08 3.63 -6.13
CA GLY A 69 -0.01 3.57 -7.12
C GLY A 69 0.31 2.68 -8.33
N LEU A 70 1.60 2.55 -8.74
CA LEU A 70 1.96 1.56 -9.76
C LEU A 70 1.96 0.14 -9.20
N ALA A 71 2.46 -0.06 -7.99
CA ALA A 71 2.42 -1.34 -7.29
C ALA A 71 0.97 -1.82 -7.15
N HIS A 72 0.08 -0.93 -6.71
CA HIS A 72 -1.36 -1.18 -6.61
C HIS A 72 -1.97 -1.60 -7.97
N LEU A 73 -1.71 -0.83 -9.04
CA LEU A 73 -2.19 -1.17 -10.39
C LEU A 73 -1.70 -2.56 -10.85
N VAL A 74 -0.42 -2.86 -10.66
CA VAL A 74 0.16 -4.15 -11.04
C VAL A 74 -0.49 -5.28 -10.24
N MET A 75 -0.69 -5.09 -8.94
CA MET A 75 -1.34 -6.05 -8.04
C MET A 75 -2.73 -6.46 -8.54
N GLN A 76 -3.57 -5.49 -8.98
CA GLN A 76 -4.90 -5.78 -9.54
C GLN A 76 -4.86 -6.69 -10.77
N VAL A 77 -3.74 -6.74 -11.48
CA VAL A 77 -3.59 -7.54 -12.71
C VAL A 77 -2.93 -8.89 -12.44
N VAL A 78 -1.90 -8.93 -11.60
CA VAL A 78 -1.07 -10.13 -11.43
C VAL A 78 -1.64 -11.10 -10.39
N VAL A 79 -2.27 -10.59 -9.32
CA VAL A 79 -2.77 -11.44 -8.23
C VAL A 79 -3.85 -12.41 -8.70
N PRO A 80 -4.89 -11.98 -9.46
CA PRO A 80 -5.90 -12.90 -9.99
C PRO A 80 -5.32 -13.97 -10.95
N ARG A 81 -4.15 -13.70 -11.54
CA ARG A 81 -3.44 -14.61 -12.45
C ARG A 81 -2.40 -15.48 -11.75
N ARG A 82 -2.20 -15.28 -10.44
CA ARG A 82 -1.15 -15.92 -9.63
C ARG A 82 0.25 -15.79 -10.24
N ILE A 83 0.52 -14.61 -10.85
CA ILE A 83 1.83 -14.29 -11.41
C ILE A 83 2.67 -13.64 -10.31
N PRO A 84 3.91 -14.12 -10.07
CA PRO A 84 4.81 -13.51 -9.10
C PRO A 84 5.15 -12.06 -9.47
N PHE A 85 5.27 -11.18 -8.48
CA PHE A 85 5.64 -9.79 -8.70
C PHE A 85 6.57 -9.25 -7.63
N SER A 86 7.36 -8.25 -8.02
CA SER A 86 8.20 -7.49 -7.10
C SER A 86 8.14 -6.01 -7.44
N VAL A 87 8.43 -5.15 -6.45
CA VAL A 87 8.34 -3.70 -6.58
C VAL A 87 9.71 -3.08 -6.35
N VAL A 88 10.17 -2.25 -7.28
CA VAL A 88 11.37 -1.43 -7.16
C VAL A 88 10.97 0.00 -6.81
N ALA A 89 11.50 0.53 -5.72
CA ALA A 89 11.12 1.79 -5.08
C ALA A 89 11.45 3.04 -5.90
N GLY A 90 10.60 3.37 -6.84
CA GLY A 90 10.71 4.58 -7.66
C GLY A 90 9.84 5.76 -7.20
N GLY A 91 9.00 5.56 -6.18
CA GLY A 91 8.07 6.55 -5.62
C GLY A 91 8.61 7.28 -4.39
N THR A 92 7.69 7.95 -3.69
CA THR A 92 7.98 8.69 -2.44
C THR A 92 7.62 7.88 -1.19
N GLY A 93 6.52 7.12 -1.21
CA GLY A 93 6.07 6.28 -0.10
C GLY A 93 6.79 4.94 -0.10
N ASN A 94 6.51 4.14 -1.12
CA ASN A 94 7.01 2.77 -1.30
C ASN A 94 6.67 1.85 -0.11
N ASP A 95 5.45 2.00 0.40
CA ASP A 95 5.02 1.36 1.64
C ASP A 95 4.82 -0.15 1.45
N PHE A 96 4.36 -0.61 0.27
CA PHE A 96 4.32 -2.03 -0.06
C PHE A 96 5.73 -2.68 0.01
N LEU A 97 6.76 -2.03 -0.58
CA LEU A 97 8.11 -2.57 -0.53
C LEU A 97 8.67 -2.60 0.90
N ARG A 98 8.34 -1.59 1.73
CA ARG A 98 8.68 -1.60 3.17
C ARG A 98 8.05 -2.77 3.89
N ALA A 99 6.78 -3.05 3.61
CA ALA A 99 6.04 -4.16 4.23
C ALA A 99 6.63 -5.53 3.88
N THR A 100 7.20 -5.68 2.68
CA THR A 100 7.92 -6.93 2.30
C THR A 100 9.32 -7.05 2.90
N GLY A 101 9.80 -6.04 3.62
CA GLY A 101 11.08 -6.06 4.34
C GLY A 101 12.31 -5.69 3.52
N TRP A 102 12.17 -5.34 2.24
CA TRP A 102 13.30 -4.93 1.40
C TRP A 102 13.84 -3.54 1.75
N ASP A 103 15.17 -3.38 1.66
CA ASP A 103 15.79 -2.04 1.63
C ASP A 103 15.36 -1.30 0.36
N LEU A 104 14.89 -0.06 0.52
CA LEU A 104 14.46 0.79 -0.60
C LEU A 104 15.60 1.13 -1.59
N ASN A 105 16.85 0.99 -1.18
CA ASN A 105 18.03 1.24 -2.00
C ASN A 105 18.73 -0.05 -2.46
N GLY A 106 18.29 -1.22 -2.00
CA GLY A 106 18.87 -2.53 -2.30
C GLY A 106 18.42 -3.12 -3.63
N VAL A 107 18.35 -2.33 -4.72
CA VAL A 107 17.78 -2.75 -6.01
C VAL A 107 18.51 -3.98 -6.59
N VAL A 108 19.84 -3.99 -6.57
CA VAL A 108 20.62 -5.11 -7.14
C VAL A 108 20.41 -6.39 -6.33
N GLU A 109 20.46 -6.31 -5.00
CA GLU A 109 20.20 -7.44 -4.11
C GLU A 109 18.78 -8.01 -4.31
N GLN A 110 17.79 -7.14 -4.45
CA GLN A 110 16.42 -7.52 -4.74
C GLN A 110 16.31 -8.23 -6.08
N LEU A 111 16.94 -7.71 -7.14
CA LEU A 111 16.94 -8.32 -8.47
C LEU A 111 17.69 -9.67 -8.51
N ASP A 112 18.80 -9.80 -7.77
CA ASP A 112 19.48 -11.08 -7.59
C ASP A 112 18.56 -12.11 -6.92
N ALA A 113 17.84 -11.72 -5.87
CA ALA A 113 16.86 -12.60 -5.23
C ALA A 113 15.72 -13.01 -6.18
N VAL A 114 15.15 -12.03 -6.88
CA VAL A 114 14.06 -12.25 -7.84
C VAL A 114 14.46 -13.24 -8.96
N THR A 115 15.69 -13.17 -9.43
CA THR A 115 16.16 -14.01 -10.56
C THR A 115 16.75 -15.35 -10.14
N THR A 116 17.03 -15.57 -8.84
CA THR A 116 17.69 -16.79 -8.36
C THR A 116 16.88 -17.58 -7.33
N ARG A 117 15.90 -16.95 -6.65
CA ARG A 117 15.08 -17.59 -5.62
C ARG A 117 13.67 -17.86 -6.12
N THR A 118 13.00 -18.81 -5.49
CA THR A 118 11.57 -19.06 -5.70
C THR A 118 10.73 -18.00 -4.97
N PRO A 119 9.70 -17.42 -5.60
CA PRO A 119 8.78 -16.53 -4.93
C PRO A 119 8.00 -17.26 -3.84
N LYS A 120 7.69 -16.54 -2.76
CA LYS A 120 6.93 -17.07 -1.62
C LYS A 120 5.51 -16.51 -1.64
N PRO A 121 4.52 -17.25 -1.11
CA PRO A 121 3.21 -16.69 -0.82
C PRO A 121 3.33 -15.55 0.18
N ILE A 122 2.58 -14.48 -0.06
CA ILE A 122 2.36 -13.36 0.85
C ILE A 122 0.87 -13.09 0.96
N ASP A 123 0.45 -12.62 2.10
CA ASP A 123 -0.93 -12.23 2.33
C ASP A 123 -1.20 -10.86 1.69
N LEU A 124 -2.40 -10.70 1.16
CA LEU A 124 -2.87 -9.44 0.60
C LEU A 124 -4.28 -9.17 1.12
N GLY A 125 -4.58 -7.91 1.33
CA GLY A 125 -5.96 -7.52 1.62
C GLY A 125 -6.79 -7.44 0.35
N LEU A 126 -8.05 -7.84 0.46
CA LEU A 126 -9.07 -7.62 -0.56
C LEU A 126 -10.19 -6.79 0.06
N VAL A 127 -10.41 -5.56 -0.41
CA VAL A 127 -11.52 -4.71 -0.02
C VAL A 127 -12.51 -4.63 -1.18
N ASP A 128 -13.73 -5.14 -0.97
CA ASP A 128 -14.74 -5.32 -2.00
C ASP A 128 -14.19 -6.14 -3.21
N SER A 129 -13.62 -5.47 -4.21
CA SER A 129 -13.00 -6.13 -5.37
C SER A 129 -11.57 -5.63 -5.65
N GLU A 130 -11.00 -4.85 -4.74
CA GLU A 130 -9.72 -4.17 -4.91
C GLU A 130 -8.66 -4.78 -3.99
N TRP A 131 -7.55 -5.24 -4.56
CA TRP A 131 -6.41 -5.76 -3.81
C TRP A 131 -5.59 -4.64 -3.19
N PHE A 132 -5.10 -4.83 -1.97
CA PHE A 132 -4.15 -3.92 -1.35
C PHE A 132 -3.04 -4.66 -0.62
N GLY A 133 -1.89 -4.03 -0.58
CA GLY A 133 -0.69 -4.65 0.01
C GLY A 133 -0.33 -4.12 1.38
N ALA A 134 -0.56 -2.85 1.65
CA ALA A 134 -0.10 -2.23 2.87
C ALA A 134 -1.26 -1.90 3.84
N ILE A 135 -1.95 -0.79 3.65
CA ILE A 135 -2.93 -0.29 4.62
C ILE A 135 -4.23 0.13 3.93
N LEU A 136 -5.36 -0.31 4.47
CA LEU A 136 -6.68 0.27 4.25
C LEU A 136 -7.01 1.18 5.44
N SER A 137 -7.43 2.42 5.19
CA SER A 137 -7.65 3.39 6.25
C SER A 137 -8.88 4.25 6.04
N THR A 138 -9.42 4.81 7.14
CA THR A 138 -10.57 5.71 7.13
C THR A 138 -10.53 6.67 8.32
N GLY A 139 -11.25 7.79 8.22
CA GLY A 139 -11.32 8.80 9.27
C GLY A 139 -10.45 10.01 8.96
N PHE A 140 -9.64 10.44 9.91
CA PHE A 140 -8.86 11.68 9.78
C PHE A 140 -7.88 11.68 8.62
N ASP A 141 -7.20 10.56 8.38
CA ASP A 141 -6.26 10.44 7.26
C ASP A 141 -6.93 10.52 5.90
N SER A 142 -8.14 9.96 5.76
CA SER A 142 -8.94 10.07 4.54
C SER A 142 -9.35 11.53 4.27
N VAL A 143 -9.73 12.27 5.31
CA VAL A 143 -10.00 13.71 5.21
C VAL A 143 -8.74 14.48 4.82
N VAL A 144 -7.59 14.10 5.35
CA VAL A 144 -6.29 14.68 4.98
C VAL A 144 -5.95 14.35 3.53
N ASN A 145 -6.18 13.13 3.05
CA ASN A 145 -5.96 12.72 1.67
C ASN A 145 -6.86 13.49 0.70
N GLU A 146 -8.19 13.56 0.99
CA GLU A 146 -9.14 14.36 0.20
C GLU A 146 -8.67 15.82 0.10
N LYS A 147 -8.29 16.43 1.25
CA LYS A 147 -7.77 17.80 1.27
C LYS A 147 -6.49 17.94 0.49
N ALA A 148 -5.53 17.06 0.71
CA ALA A 148 -4.26 17.08 0.00
C ALA A 148 -4.46 17.00 -1.52
N ASN A 149 -5.40 16.19 -2.00
CA ASN A 149 -5.70 16.06 -3.43
C ASN A 149 -6.26 17.35 -4.05
N THR A 150 -6.89 18.23 -3.29
CA THR A 150 -7.36 19.57 -3.77
C THR A 150 -6.25 20.62 -3.80
N LEU A 151 -5.18 20.46 -3.04
CA LEU A 151 -4.11 21.44 -2.96
C LEU A 151 -3.21 21.38 -4.20
N LYS A 152 -2.99 22.52 -4.83
CA LYS A 152 -2.05 22.64 -5.95
C LYS A 152 -0.60 22.86 -5.49
N TRP A 153 -0.41 23.40 -4.29
CA TRP A 153 0.88 23.71 -3.65
C TRP A 153 0.71 23.65 -2.12
N PRO A 154 1.75 23.23 -1.37
CA PRO A 154 3.06 22.74 -1.79
C PRO A 154 2.98 21.35 -2.45
N LYS A 155 4.11 20.85 -2.99
CA LYS A 155 4.23 19.49 -3.53
C LYS A 155 4.90 18.56 -2.51
N GLY A 156 4.76 17.25 -2.72
CA GLY A 156 5.40 16.23 -1.88
C GLY A 156 4.87 16.19 -0.44
N PRO A 157 5.67 15.75 0.55
CA PRO A 157 5.22 15.55 1.93
C PRO A 157 4.66 16.80 2.61
N MET A 158 5.15 17.99 2.25
CA MET A 158 4.63 19.25 2.80
C MET A 158 3.15 19.49 2.48
N LYS A 159 2.64 18.91 1.41
CA LYS A 159 1.23 18.98 1.03
C LYS A 159 0.33 18.32 2.10
N TYR A 160 0.75 17.16 2.60
CA TYR A 160 0.05 16.44 3.66
C TYR A 160 0.14 17.17 5.00
N ASN A 161 1.30 17.72 5.35
CA ASN A 161 1.47 18.52 6.56
C ASN A 161 0.53 19.74 6.57
N LEU A 162 0.39 20.41 5.43
CA LEU A 162 -0.55 21.52 5.29
C LEU A 162 -2.00 21.04 5.41
N ALA A 163 -2.35 19.92 4.79
CA ALA A 163 -3.69 19.35 4.89
C ALA A 163 -4.04 18.97 6.35
N ILE A 164 -3.10 18.34 7.08
CA ILE A 164 -3.25 18.04 8.52
C ILE A 164 -3.51 19.34 9.31
N ALA A 165 -2.69 20.38 9.09
CA ALA A 165 -2.84 21.66 9.81
C ALA A 165 -4.20 22.35 9.52
N MET A 166 -4.73 22.17 8.31
CA MET A 166 -6.03 22.74 7.91
C MET A 166 -7.23 21.95 8.43
N GLU A 167 -7.14 20.62 8.48
CA GLU A 167 -8.28 19.76 8.78
C GLU A 167 -8.34 19.34 10.26
N LEU A 168 -7.21 19.19 10.96
CA LEU A 168 -7.20 18.76 12.35
C LEU A 168 -8.03 19.67 13.29
N PRO A 169 -8.02 21.01 13.19
CA PRO A 169 -8.85 21.87 14.05
C PRO A 169 -10.34 21.63 13.90
N LYS A 170 -10.80 21.26 12.70
CA LYS A 170 -12.22 21.10 12.34
C LYS A 170 -12.71 19.68 12.55
N PHE A 171 -11.80 18.70 12.47
CA PHE A 171 -12.15 17.29 12.50
C PHE A 171 -12.80 16.92 13.82
N LYS A 172 -13.87 16.13 13.73
CA LYS A 172 -14.56 15.52 14.88
C LYS A 172 -14.46 14.01 14.73
N PRO A 173 -14.28 13.26 15.83
CA PRO A 173 -14.39 11.82 15.82
C PRO A 173 -15.70 11.37 15.18
N LEU A 174 -15.67 10.27 14.46
CA LEU A 174 -16.83 9.69 13.81
C LEU A 174 -17.28 8.43 14.57
N ARG A 175 -18.59 8.15 14.54
CA ARG A 175 -19.13 6.89 15.06
C ARG A 175 -18.93 5.79 14.02
N TYR A 176 -18.34 4.69 14.45
CA TYR A 176 -18.12 3.50 13.64
C TYR A 176 -18.82 2.31 14.25
N GLU A 177 -19.42 1.50 13.39
CA GLU A 177 -19.72 0.10 13.66
C GLU A 177 -18.66 -0.74 12.95
N ILE A 178 -17.91 -1.51 13.74
CA ILE A 178 -16.79 -2.33 13.29
C ILE A 178 -17.16 -3.79 13.53
N GLU A 179 -17.17 -4.60 12.49
CA GLU A 179 -17.33 -6.05 12.60
C GLU A 179 -15.98 -6.74 12.37
N LEU A 180 -15.52 -7.55 13.33
CA LEU A 180 -14.28 -8.30 13.33
C LEU A 180 -14.59 -9.78 13.46
N ASP A 181 -14.43 -10.56 12.39
CA ASP A 181 -14.75 -12.01 12.35
C ASP A 181 -16.13 -12.34 12.93
N GLY A 182 -17.13 -11.47 12.68
CA GLY A 182 -18.50 -11.61 13.15
C GLY A 182 -18.79 -11.04 14.54
N GLN A 183 -17.82 -10.42 15.21
CA GLN A 183 -18.03 -9.67 16.45
C GLN A 183 -18.16 -8.18 16.15
N SER A 184 -19.26 -7.58 16.59
CA SER A 184 -19.56 -6.16 16.37
C SER A 184 -19.08 -5.30 17.54
N ILE A 185 -18.45 -4.16 17.23
CA ILE A 185 -17.97 -3.15 18.15
C ILE A 185 -18.49 -1.80 17.67
N GLU A 186 -19.20 -1.07 18.54
CA GLU A 186 -19.52 0.34 18.30
C GLU A 186 -18.54 1.24 19.04
N THR A 187 -17.95 2.19 18.35
CA THR A 187 -17.01 3.13 18.96
C THR A 187 -16.98 4.47 18.23
N GLU A 188 -16.53 5.51 18.92
CA GLU A 188 -16.08 6.74 18.26
C GLU A 188 -14.58 6.63 17.99
N ALA A 189 -14.16 6.97 16.76
CA ALA A 189 -12.75 6.96 16.40
C ALA A 189 -12.36 8.19 15.57
N MET A 190 -11.12 8.61 15.73
CA MET A 190 -10.49 9.61 14.85
C MET A 190 -9.93 8.98 13.59
N LEU A 191 -9.41 7.77 13.71
CA LEU A 191 -8.73 7.04 12.63
C LEU A 191 -8.89 5.55 12.87
N ILE A 192 -9.17 4.81 11.80
CA ILE A 192 -9.08 3.36 11.76
C ILE A 192 -8.12 2.99 10.62
N ALA A 193 -7.13 2.16 10.91
CA ALA A 193 -6.21 1.60 9.93
C ALA A 193 -6.21 0.08 10.01
N ILE A 194 -6.38 -0.56 8.87
CA ILE A 194 -6.39 -2.01 8.71
C ILE A 194 -5.10 -2.37 7.99
N GLY A 195 -4.15 -2.90 8.74
CA GLY A 195 -2.81 -3.24 8.28
C GLY A 195 -2.71 -4.69 7.82
N ASN A 196 -2.49 -4.88 6.52
CA ASN A 196 -1.88 -6.09 5.99
C ASN A 196 -0.35 -5.97 6.05
N GLY A 197 0.16 -4.78 5.79
CA GLY A 197 1.54 -4.36 6.07
C GLY A 197 1.61 -3.41 7.26
N ASN A 198 2.82 -3.08 7.69
CA ASN A 198 3.06 -2.36 8.93
C ASN A 198 3.00 -0.82 8.81
N SER A 199 3.08 -0.26 7.59
CA SER A 199 3.23 1.19 7.39
C SER A 199 2.52 1.72 6.15
N TYR A 200 2.26 3.04 6.17
CA TYR A 200 1.79 3.82 5.04
C TYR A 200 2.38 5.24 5.06
N GLY A 201 2.09 6.05 4.03
CA GLY A 201 2.47 7.46 3.99
C GLY A 201 3.98 7.71 4.07
N GLY A 202 4.80 6.78 3.55
CA GLY A 202 6.26 6.89 3.53
C GLY A 202 6.94 6.41 4.81
N GLY A 203 6.36 5.42 5.48
CA GLY A 203 6.96 4.73 6.62
C GLY A 203 6.39 5.10 7.99
N MET A 204 5.18 5.66 8.04
CA MET A 204 4.41 5.76 9.28
C MET A 204 3.93 4.35 9.67
N LYS A 205 4.52 3.78 10.71
CA LYS A 205 4.25 2.42 11.21
C LYS A 205 2.94 2.38 11.97
N VAL A 206 1.81 2.51 11.28
CA VAL A 206 0.47 2.61 11.89
C VAL A 206 0.02 1.28 12.50
N CYS A 207 0.42 0.16 11.94
CA CYS A 207 0.24 -1.20 12.46
C CYS A 207 1.60 -1.88 12.56
N PRO A 208 2.45 -1.51 13.56
CA PRO A 208 3.88 -1.86 13.57
C PRO A 208 4.16 -3.35 13.58
N ASP A 209 3.24 -4.16 14.10
CA ASP A 209 3.38 -5.61 14.26
C ASP A 209 2.67 -6.42 13.15
N ALA A 210 2.05 -5.74 12.17
CA ALA A 210 1.38 -6.42 11.05
C ALA A 210 2.37 -7.26 10.24
N ASP A 211 1.99 -8.50 9.96
CA ASP A 211 2.78 -9.51 9.25
C ASP A 211 2.03 -10.04 8.02
N MET A 212 2.62 -9.89 6.84
CA MET A 212 2.04 -10.34 5.57
C MET A 212 2.10 -11.87 5.35
N SER A 213 2.25 -12.67 6.42
CA SER A 213 2.38 -14.12 6.33
C SER A 213 1.57 -14.90 7.36
N ASP A 214 0.76 -14.23 8.18
CA ASP A 214 0.04 -14.85 9.29
C ASP A 214 -1.49 -15.00 9.07
N GLY A 215 -1.98 -14.54 7.92
CA GLY A 215 -3.39 -14.63 7.53
C GLY A 215 -4.31 -13.65 8.24
N LEU A 216 -3.77 -12.62 8.89
CA LEU A 216 -4.55 -11.67 9.70
C LEU A 216 -4.22 -10.22 9.33
N PHE A 217 -5.17 -9.33 9.58
CA PHE A 217 -4.96 -7.90 9.67
C PHE A 217 -4.69 -7.48 11.12
N ASP A 218 -3.84 -6.46 11.28
CA ASP A 218 -3.81 -5.65 12.49
C ASP A 218 -4.74 -4.43 12.29
N VAL A 219 -5.80 -4.34 13.07
CA VAL A 219 -6.77 -3.24 13.00
C VAL A 219 -6.48 -2.25 14.13
N MET A 220 -5.89 -1.12 13.78
CA MET A 220 -5.64 -0.01 14.71
C MET A 220 -6.83 0.93 14.76
N VAL A 221 -7.34 1.18 15.95
CA VAL A 221 -8.42 2.14 16.22
C VAL A 221 -7.88 3.23 17.13
N LEU A 222 -7.79 4.46 16.63
CA LEU A 222 -7.49 5.63 17.44
C LEU A 222 -8.81 6.24 17.94
N ARG A 223 -9.11 6.01 19.22
CA ARG A 223 -10.26 6.63 19.88
C ARG A 223 -10.10 8.14 20.02
N PRO A 224 -11.15 8.89 20.40
CA PRO A 224 -11.09 10.34 20.53
C PRO A 224 -9.98 10.80 21.48
N VAL A 225 -9.13 11.69 20.97
CA VAL A 225 -8.10 12.41 21.74
C VAL A 225 -8.22 13.91 21.48
N SER A 226 -7.71 14.72 22.41
CA SER A 226 -7.61 16.16 22.18
C SER A 226 -6.66 16.49 21.02
N LYS A 227 -6.88 17.61 20.34
CA LYS A 227 -6.02 18.03 19.21
C LYS A 227 -4.55 18.16 19.63
N LEU A 228 -4.31 18.65 20.83
CA LEU A 228 -2.96 18.80 21.38
C LEU A 228 -2.32 17.44 21.67
N GLU A 229 -3.08 16.50 22.17
CA GLU A 229 -2.65 15.12 22.41
C GLU A 229 -2.35 14.41 21.09
N PHE A 230 -3.21 14.56 20.08
CA PHE A 230 -2.96 14.05 18.73
C PHE A 230 -1.61 14.53 18.20
N LEU A 231 -1.31 15.83 18.29
CA LEU A 231 -0.02 16.40 17.84
C LEU A 231 1.18 15.87 18.63
N ARG A 232 1.01 15.46 19.89
CA ARG A 232 2.08 14.84 20.70
C ARG A 232 2.29 13.36 20.37
N VAL A 233 1.22 12.65 20.01
CA VAL A 233 1.27 11.20 19.71
C VAL A 233 1.65 10.95 18.26
N PHE A 234 1.19 11.79 17.33
CA PHE A 234 1.41 11.62 15.89
C PHE A 234 2.88 11.37 15.49
N PRO A 235 3.90 12.09 16.01
CA PRO A 235 5.29 11.78 15.69
C PRO A 235 5.75 10.37 16.10
N LYS A 236 5.11 9.77 17.12
CA LYS A 236 5.45 8.43 17.58
C LYS A 236 5.07 7.32 16.58
N VAL A 237 4.19 7.64 15.62
CA VAL A 237 3.79 6.68 14.57
C VAL A 237 4.97 6.22 13.73
N PHE A 238 5.98 7.08 13.52
CA PHE A 238 7.20 6.71 12.77
C PHE A 238 8.07 5.66 13.47
N SER A 239 7.95 5.56 14.80
CA SER A 239 8.64 4.55 15.60
C SER A 239 7.74 3.39 16.05
N GLY A 240 6.45 3.41 15.69
CA GLY A 240 5.45 2.45 16.15
C GLY A 240 4.98 2.62 17.60
N LYS A 241 5.58 3.56 18.37
CA LYS A 241 5.29 3.74 19.81
C LYS A 241 3.95 4.41 20.14
N HIS A 242 3.17 4.77 19.14
CA HIS A 242 1.81 5.29 19.33
C HIS A 242 0.84 4.21 19.85
N ILE A 243 1.13 2.92 19.59
CA ILE A 243 0.30 1.80 20.08
C ILE A 243 0.29 1.68 21.61
N ASP A 244 1.31 2.23 22.31
CA ASP A 244 1.34 2.27 23.77
C ASP A 244 0.37 3.30 24.36
N HIS A 245 -0.33 4.07 23.52
CA HIS A 245 -1.24 5.11 23.98
C HIS A 245 -2.57 4.52 24.42
N PRO A 246 -3.15 4.92 25.59
CA PRO A 246 -4.37 4.31 26.15
C PRO A 246 -5.63 4.52 25.30
N GLN A 247 -5.59 5.38 24.30
CA GLN A 247 -6.68 5.61 23.33
C GLN A 247 -6.44 4.89 22.00
N VAL A 248 -5.42 4.03 21.90
CA VAL A 248 -5.16 3.18 20.73
C VAL A 248 -5.48 1.75 21.10
N ASP A 249 -6.39 1.15 20.35
CA ASP A 249 -6.67 -0.28 20.42
C ASP A 249 -6.14 -0.96 19.17
N ILE A 250 -5.60 -2.17 19.33
CA ILE A 250 -5.19 -3.04 18.22
C ILE A 250 -5.99 -4.33 18.33
N TYR A 251 -6.62 -4.70 17.22
CA TYR A 251 -7.33 -5.97 17.07
C TYR A 251 -6.67 -6.78 15.97
N ARG A 252 -6.73 -8.10 16.06
CA ARG A 252 -6.27 -9.00 15.00
C ARG A 252 -7.46 -9.79 14.47
N THR A 253 -7.63 -9.81 13.16
CA THR A 253 -8.80 -10.39 12.50
C THR A 253 -8.51 -10.75 11.05
N ALA A 254 -9.14 -11.79 10.54
CA ALA A 254 -9.06 -12.11 9.12
C ALA A 254 -10.06 -11.30 8.28
N LYS A 255 -11.18 -10.89 8.89
CA LYS A 255 -12.24 -10.16 8.18
C LYS A 255 -12.68 -8.96 8.98
N VAL A 256 -12.87 -7.85 8.29
CA VAL A 256 -13.36 -6.60 8.89
C VAL A 256 -14.40 -5.95 8.00
N SER A 257 -15.50 -5.50 8.61
CA SER A 257 -16.46 -4.60 7.98
C SER A 257 -16.50 -3.30 8.73
N LEU A 258 -16.53 -2.18 8.02
CA LEU A 258 -16.62 -0.83 8.61
C LEU A 258 -17.85 -0.12 8.09
N HIS A 259 -18.64 0.45 9.01
CA HIS A 259 -19.79 1.29 8.72
C HIS A 259 -19.63 2.65 9.42
N ALA A 260 -19.69 3.73 8.66
CA ALA A 260 -19.68 5.12 9.14
C ALA A 260 -19.99 6.08 7.99
N ASP A 261 -20.20 7.36 8.29
CA ASP A 261 -20.19 8.43 7.28
C ASP A 261 -18.76 8.90 7.03
N ALA A 262 -18.00 8.10 6.32
CA ALA A 262 -16.57 8.32 6.04
C ALA A 262 -16.17 7.76 4.68
N ILE A 263 -14.94 8.10 4.27
CA ILE A 263 -14.31 7.61 3.03
C ILE A 263 -13.18 6.66 3.40
N ALA A 264 -13.00 5.61 2.60
CA ALA A 264 -11.89 4.67 2.70
C ALA A 264 -10.83 4.91 1.61
N TYR A 265 -9.57 4.76 2.00
CA TYR A 265 -8.40 4.77 1.13
C TYR A 265 -7.57 3.52 1.35
N THR A 266 -6.96 3.00 0.28
CA THR A 266 -6.00 1.90 0.39
C THR A 266 -4.77 2.16 -0.47
N ASP A 267 -3.56 1.97 0.08
CA ASP A 267 -2.27 2.18 -0.60
C ASP A 267 -2.17 3.56 -1.31
N GLY A 268 -2.90 4.57 -0.78
CA GLY A 268 -3.01 5.92 -1.35
C GLY A 268 -4.10 6.11 -2.41
N GLU A 269 -4.81 5.06 -2.82
CA GLU A 269 -5.91 5.10 -3.78
C GLU A 269 -7.27 5.19 -3.05
N ARG A 270 -8.19 5.96 -3.63
CA ARG A 270 -9.52 6.18 -3.07
C ARG A 270 -10.45 5.01 -3.39
N ILE A 271 -10.93 4.31 -2.37
CA ILE A 271 -11.91 3.22 -2.53
C ILE A 271 -13.34 3.79 -2.67
N GLY A 272 -13.75 4.63 -1.75
CA GLY A 272 -15.09 5.20 -1.77
C GLY A 272 -15.65 5.47 -0.38
N GLY A 273 -16.95 5.73 -0.30
CA GLY A 273 -17.66 5.84 0.98
C GLY A 273 -17.85 4.50 1.66
N LEU A 274 -17.86 4.50 2.98
CA LEU A 274 -18.28 3.32 3.75
C LEU A 274 -19.80 3.05 3.52
N PRO A 275 -20.29 1.80 3.67
CA PRO A 275 -19.58 0.65 4.23
C PRO A 275 -18.59 0.00 3.27
N VAL A 276 -17.52 -0.60 3.82
CA VAL A 276 -16.58 -1.47 3.10
C VAL A 276 -16.38 -2.77 3.86
N ARG A 277 -16.03 -3.83 3.13
CA ARG A 277 -15.65 -5.12 3.70
C ARG A 277 -14.27 -5.50 3.18
N ALA A 278 -13.39 -5.86 4.10
CA ALA A 278 -12.05 -6.33 3.75
C ALA A 278 -11.80 -7.72 4.35
N GLU A 279 -11.05 -8.51 3.61
CA GLU A 279 -10.61 -9.85 4.00
C GLU A 279 -9.10 -10.00 3.77
N CYS A 280 -8.39 -10.54 4.75
CA CYS A 280 -7.00 -10.95 4.59
C CYS A 280 -6.97 -12.27 3.80
N MET A 281 -6.52 -12.18 2.57
CA MET A 281 -6.44 -13.31 1.66
C MET A 281 -5.07 -13.98 1.80
N ALA A 282 -5.00 -14.96 2.69
CA ALA A 282 -3.77 -15.66 3.02
C ALA A 282 -3.10 -16.26 1.77
N GLY A 283 -1.83 -15.93 1.55
CA GLY A 283 -1.03 -16.43 0.45
C GLY A 283 -1.55 -16.06 -0.95
N ALA A 284 -2.39 -15.02 -1.08
CA ALA A 284 -2.96 -14.63 -2.38
C ALA A 284 -1.91 -14.07 -3.34
N GLY A 285 -0.92 -13.34 -2.83
CA GLY A 285 0.20 -12.81 -3.59
C GLY A 285 1.34 -13.82 -3.69
N LEU A 286 2.15 -13.68 -4.74
CA LEU A 286 3.44 -14.36 -4.87
C LEU A 286 4.52 -13.29 -5.02
N SER A 287 5.47 -13.22 -4.09
CA SER A 287 6.53 -12.22 -4.11
C SER A 287 7.84 -12.76 -3.53
N TRP A 288 8.90 -11.99 -3.67
CA TRP A 288 10.20 -12.30 -3.07
C TRP A 288 10.39 -11.41 -1.84
N THR A 289 10.85 -12.00 -0.78
CA THR A 289 11.24 -11.33 0.48
C THR A 289 12.75 -11.47 0.68
N PRO A 290 13.38 -10.64 1.51
CA PRO A 290 14.81 -10.70 1.80
C PRO A 290 15.32 -12.05 2.26
#